data_7c28718085a0f4c7dc4d9aae90d3895d
#
_entry.id   7c28718085a0f4c7dc4d9aae90d3895d
#
_cell.length_a   1.000
_cell.length_b   1.000
_cell.length_c   1.000
_cell.angle_alpha   90.00
_cell.angle_beta   90.00
_cell.angle_gamma   90.00
#
_symmetry.space_group_name_H-M   'P 1'
#
loop_
_entity.id
_entity.type
_entity.pdbx_description
1 polymer ?
#
loop_
_entity_poly.entity_id
_entity_poly.type
_entity_poly.pdbx_seq_one_letter_code
_entity_poly.pdbx_strand_id
1 'polypeptide(L)'
;VNEKGKIIYELNNSKEFDLVIIYSVYRNSPYLINNYFIEPKLGITVLKLKENFLFYYDSNNIICNEITDYSKKISSLYLQKLFNQESKFKQLTINNGYAVDNNIRRQVVFTEDMNNVAPSITDKYKFCTTIYGTVKGFNNDNRTRYVGFSNSRISDSSHLFTLDNYMGWLDYLSNELNSGRKQNKIFDRYAPVTTVPKKTDPINILFYIDEKQRQAISEIRGSQMYWEQIIYDIKDNQFDIIFNEKKYKMKIEFDSVNGKYILHKIDSKNLYINSREGCEDLITYLNKEQRFQILTAKYEAIYLKGNFYKIAIETFDDRLNEILIEYESMTKINNEKGKADSSTNQKADWDKDSLFYLLSSMGQNLNQTSAGSMEIYQALQEMDYLICTDLGKEIADFVGLDEQNECIYFIHCKASEATLSASKFQDICGQIIKNLDYVNPLGTREPKDIKKWNEDWIGTKYNVVRNRMIKNKENLNSQEIWDKIKQIALKQSSNIYVWALLGNMFSKDEYMKEKQKKKNQKPEIIQIDYLLMSTWSAVQNSNAQFKIYFDKK
;
A
#
# COMPACT_ATOMS: atom_id res chain seq x y z
N VAL A 1 -8.35 15.86 26.94
CA VAL A 1 -7.56 16.69 27.88
C VAL A 1 -7.79 18.14 27.49
N ASN A 2 -8.53 18.88 28.29
CA ASN A 2 -8.68 20.31 28.10
C ASN A 2 -7.37 21.00 28.50
N GLU A 3 -6.51 21.24 27.53
CA GLU A 3 -5.31 22.05 27.71
C GLU A 3 -5.75 23.50 27.82
N LYS A 4 -5.87 23.99 29.04
CA LYS A 4 -6.07 25.42 29.29
C LYS A 4 -4.73 26.12 29.16
N GLY A 5 -4.46 26.66 27.95
CA GLY A 5 -3.34 27.57 27.74
C GLY A 5 -3.64 28.95 28.31
N LYS A 6 -2.63 29.57 28.94
CA LYS A 6 -2.70 30.98 29.37
C LYS A 6 -1.68 31.77 28.56
N ILE A 7 -2.17 32.79 27.83
CA ILE A 7 -1.29 33.75 27.14
C ILE A 7 -0.58 34.58 28.22
N ILE A 8 0.75 34.64 28.15
CA ILE A 8 1.61 35.39 29.04
C ILE A 8 1.98 36.73 28.37
N TYR A 9 2.28 36.70 27.10
CA TYR A 9 2.70 37.85 26.32
C TYR A 9 2.22 37.72 24.89
N GLU A 10 1.78 38.83 24.32
CA GLU A 10 1.35 38.91 22.91
C GLU A 10 1.91 40.20 22.28
N LEU A 11 2.52 40.06 21.11
CA LEU A 11 3.03 41.16 20.30
C LEU A 11 2.42 41.06 18.92
N ASN A 12 1.64 42.05 18.53
CA ASN A 12 1.01 42.15 17.24
C ASN A 12 1.71 43.20 16.37
N ASN A 13 1.87 42.91 15.08
CA ASN A 13 2.33 43.87 14.08
C ASN A 13 3.67 44.56 14.42
N SER A 14 4.67 43.79 14.84
CA SER A 14 6.03 44.32 14.92
C SER A 14 6.63 44.47 13.50
N LYS A 15 7.74 45.22 13.39
CA LYS A 15 8.46 45.31 12.10
C LYS A 15 8.94 43.94 11.60
N GLU A 16 9.16 43.00 12.51
CA GLU A 16 9.77 41.70 12.23
C GLU A 16 8.74 40.59 12.10
N PHE A 17 7.73 40.58 12.97
CA PHE A 17 6.71 39.52 13.01
C PHE A 17 5.30 40.12 13.05
N ASP A 18 4.35 39.41 12.45
CA ASP A 18 2.96 39.81 12.47
C ASP A 18 2.30 39.45 13.79
N LEU A 19 2.74 38.33 14.42
CA LEU A 19 2.27 37.90 15.73
C LEU A 19 3.34 37.07 16.44
N VAL A 20 3.57 37.38 17.71
CA VAL A 20 4.36 36.56 18.64
C VAL A 20 3.54 36.35 19.90
N ILE A 21 3.32 35.11 20.28
CA ILE A 21 2.60 34.73 21.50
C ILE A 21 3.52 33.89 22.37
N ILE A 22 3.70 34.29 23.63
CA ILE A 22 4.31 33.46 24.67
C ILE A 22 3.19 32.98 25.57
N TYR A 23 3.10 31.70 25.81
CA TYR A 23 2.01 31.11 26.59
C TYR A 23 2.52 30.01 27.52
N SER A 24 1.72 29.68 28.53
CA SER A 24 1.93 28.51 29.37
C SER A 24 0.84 27.49 29.13
N VAL A 25 1.24 26.22 29.08
CA VAL A 25 0.36 25.05 28.97
C VAL A 25 0.59 24.16 30.17
N TYR A 26 -0.46 23.66 30.73
CA TYR A 26 -0.39 22.69 31.83
C TYR A 26 -0.64 21.29 31.28
N ARG A 27 0.37 20.43 31.38
CA ARG A 27 0.27 19.02 30.96
C ARG A 27 0.45 18.10 32.15
N ASN A 28 -0.33 17.01 32.18
CA ASN A 28 -0.07 15.92 33.12
C ASN A 28 1.28 15.29 32.80
N SER A 29 2.10 15.08 33.82
CA SER A 29 3.38 14.42 33.63
C SER A 29 3.15 12.97 33.14
N PRO A 30 3.69 12.57 31.98
CA PRO A 30 3.48 11.23 31.45
C PRO A 30 4.19 10.13 32.25
N TYR A 31 5.05 10.50 33.19
CA TYR A 31 5.89 9.59 33.99
C TYR A 31 5.29 9.22 35.33
N LEU A 32 4.17 9.84 35.74
CA LEU A 32 3.55 9.60 37.03
C LEU A 32 2.15 9.02 36.84
N ILE A 33 1.88 7.90 37.51
CA ILE A 33 0.64 7.12 37.38
C ILE A 33 -0.58 7.87 37.90
N ASN A 34 -0.38 8.83 38.80
CA ASN A 34 -1.45 9.66 39.37
C ASN A 34 -1.39 11.07 38.79
N ASN A 35 -2.52 11.54 38.27
CA ASN A 35 -2.72 12.86 37.65
C ASN A 35 -2.50 14.07 38.58
N TYR A 36 -1.73 13.91 39.66
CA TYR A 36 -1.52 14.97 40.66
C TYR A 36 -0.39 15.94 40.31
N PHE A 37 0.45 15.61 39.35
CA PHE A 37 1.53 16.49 38.94
C PHE A 37 1.22 17.11 37.57
N ILE A 38 0.86 18.40 37.63
CA ILE A 38 0.66 19.25 36.47
C ILE A 38 1.95 20.01 36.22
N GLU A 39 2.61 19.75 35.10
CA GLU A 39 3.85 20.42 34.72
C GLU A 39 3.53 21.64 33.84
N PRO A 40 3.88 22.87 34.26
CA PRO A 40 3.75 24.04 33.41
C PRO A 40 4.83 24.01 32.34
N LYS A 41 4.42 24.07 31.05
CA LYS A 41 5.33 24.23 29.91
C LYS A 41 5.14 25.59 29.29
N LEU A 42 6.24 26.32 29.13
CA LEU A 42 6.23 27.55 28.35
C LEU A 42 6.30 27.20 26.86
N GLY A 43 5.55 27.93 26.07
CA GLY A 43 5.53 27.83 24.61
C GLY A 43 5.64 29.19 23.96
N ILE A 44 6.06 29.17 22.73
CA ILE A 44 6.11 30.34 21.85
C ILE A 44 5.48 29.99 20.51
N THR A 45 4.60 30.86 20.03
CA THR A 45 4.08 30.84 18.66
C THR A 45 4.53 32.12 17.96
N VAL A 46 5.02 31.95 16.75
CA VAL A 46 5.45 33.06 15.88
C VAL A 46 4.75 32.91 14.54
N LEU A 47 4.14 33.98 14.06
CA LEU A 47 3.53 34.07 12.73
C LEU A 47 4.22 35.16 11.93
N LYS A 48 4.51 34.86 10.66
CA LYS A 48 5.00 35.83 9.69
C LYS A 48 4.38 35.58 8.33
N LEU A 49 3.67 36.57 7.83
CA LEU A 49 3.22 36.61 6.43
C LEU A 49 4.33 37.24 5.59
N LYS A 50 4.82 36.53 4.61
CA LYS A 50 5.79 37.06 3.65
C LYS A 50 5.38 36.69 2.23
N GLU A 51 5.16 37.69 1.40
CA GLU A 51 4.63 37.52 0.05
C GLU A 51 3.30 36.71 0.11
N ASN A 52 3.30 35.50 -0.46
CA ASN A 52 2.13 34.62 -0.48
C ASN A 52 2.23 33.46 0.53
N PHE A 53 3.23 33.48 1.42
CA PHE A 53 3.45 32.41 2.38
C PHE A 53 3.20 32.88 3.81
N LEU A 54 2.40 32.11 4.53
CA LEU A 54 2.29 32.22 5.97
C LEU A 54 3.26 31.23 6.62
N PHE A 55 4.30 31.78 7.23
CA PHE A 55 5.24 31.00 8.05
C PHE A 55 4.76 31.02 9.49
N TYR A 56 4.69 29.85 10.10
CA TYR A 56 4.39 29.76 11.52
C TYR A 56 5.32 28.78 12.22
N TYR A 57 5.65 29.09 13.46
CA TYR A 57 6.34 28.23 14.38
C TYR A 57 5.53 28.15 15.67
N ASP A 58 5.30 26.95 16.16
CA ASP A 58 4.65 26.70 17.45
C ASP A 58 5.39 25.58 18.18
N SER A 59 5.99 25.91 19.30
CA SER A 59 6.84 24.99 20.06
C SER A 59 6.10 23.77 20.63
N ASN A 60 4.78 23.87 20.82
CA ASN A 60 3.95 22.82 21.41
C ASN A 60 2.86 22.28 20.47
N ASN A 61 2.77 22.76 19.22
CA ASN A 61 1.77 22.41 18.20
C ASN A 61 0.30 22.63 18.65
N ILE A 62 0.03 23.66 19.46
CA ILE A 62 -1.32 23.90 20.00
C ILE A 62 -2.21 24.62 18.99
N ILE A 63 -1.66 25.60 18.27
CA ILE A 63 -2.41 26.49 17.38
C ILE A 63 -2.44 25.98 15.93
N CYS A 64 -1.75 24.86 15.65
CA CYS A 64 -1.57 24.32 14.31
C CYS A 64 -2.89 24.09 13.54
N ASN A 65 -3.91 23.58 14.23
CA ASN A 65 -5.19 23.25 13.58
C ASN A 65 -5.99 24.51 13.23
N GLU A 66 -5.95 25.53 14.06
CA GLU A 66 -6.67 26.79 13.85
C GLU A 66 -6.07 27.58 12.70
N ILE A 67 -4.74 27.57 12.52
CA ILE A 67 -4.07 28.24 11.40
C ILE A 67 -4.37 27.55 10.07
N THR A 68 -4.51 26.25 10.05
CA THR A 68 -4.81 25.48 8.82
C THR A 68 -6.19 25.77 8.26
N ASP A 69 -7.14 26.23 9.07
CA ASP A 69 -8.49 26.61 8.65
C ASP A 69 -8.50 27.92 7.85
N TYR A 70 -7.49 28.78 8.04
CA TYR A 70 -7.36 30.08 7.39
C TYR A 70 -6.29 30.12 6.28
N SER A 71 -5.57 29.05 6.07
CA SER A 71 -4.48 28.98 5.10
C SER A 71 -4.59 27.77 4.19
N LYS A 72 -4.20 27.93 2.93
CA LYS A 72 -4.04 26.79 2.01
C LYS A 72 -2.67 26.17 2.23
N LYS A 73 -2.64 24.84 2.29
CA LYS A 73 -1.38 24.11 2.35
C LYS A 73 -0.52 24.41 1.11
N ILE A 74 0.77 24.65 1.32
CA ILE A 74 1.71 24.85 0.22
C ILE A 74 1.83 23.60 -0.65
N SER A 75 1.85 23.79 -1.96
CA SER A 75 2.07 22.67 -2.89
C SER A 75 3.46 22.08 -2.71
N SER A 76 3.53 20.74 -2.71
CA SER A 76 4.82 20.03 -2.63
C SER A 76 5.78 20.40 -3.77
N LEU A 77 5.30 20.91 -4.90
CA LEU A 77 6.14 21.42 -5.99
C LEU A 77 6.98 22.64 -5.56
N TYR A 78 6.43 23.51 -4.71
CA TYR A 78 7.23 24.59 -4.13
C TYR A 78 8.28 24.06 -3.15
N LEU A 79 7.91 23.10 -2.30
CA LEU A 79 8.81 22.51 -1.32
C LEU A 79 9.99 21.76 -1.96
N GLN A 80 9.79 21.16 -3.13
CA GLN A 80 10.86 20.50 -3.88
C GLN A 80 11.96 21.48 -4.34
N LYS A 81 11.63 22.76 -4.57
CA LYS A 81 12.58 23.82 -4.94
C LYS A 81 13.61 24.11 -3.85
N LEU A 82 13.31 23.74 -2.60
CA LEU A 82 14.23 23.87 -1.47
C LEU A 82 15.47 22.97 -1.59
N PHE A 83 15.50 22.07 -2.58
CA PHE A 83 16.62 21.21 -2.92
C PHE A 83 17.05 21.48 -4.37
N ASN A 84 18.27 21.93 -4.53
CA ASN A 84 18.89 22.16 -5.83
C ASN A 84 19.60 20.92 -6.38
N GLN A 85 20.25 21.02 -7.53
CA GLN A 85 20.97 19.91 -8.16
C GLN A 85 22.19 19.44 -7.35
N GLU A 86 22.74 20.28 -6.49
CA GLU A 86 23.91 19.98 -5.65
C GLU A 86 23.54 19.36 -4.30
N SER A 87 22.25 19.31 -3.98
CA SER A 87 21.76 18.76 -2.72
C SER A 87 22.05 17.25 -2.66
N LYS A 88 22.58 16.80 -1.53
CA LYS A 88 22.82 15.38 -1.25
C LYS A 88 21.74 14.85 -0.33
N PHE A 89 21.04 13.82 -0.75
CA PHE A 89 19.92 13.25 0.01
C PHE A 89 20.41 12.07 0.85
N LYS A 90 20.21 12.16 2.15
CA LYS A 90 20.66 11.14 3.12
C LYS A 90 19.53 10.21 3.54
N GLN A 91 18.31 10.70 3.57
CA GLN A 91 17.16 9.93 4.00
C GLN A 91 15.91 10.31 3.19
N LEU A 92 15.20 9.31 2.73
CA LEU A 92 13.88 9.45 2.12
C LEU A 92 12.88 8.62 2.88
N THR A 93 11.69 9.16 3.11
CA THR A 93 10.53 8.38 3.50
C THR A 93 9.63 8.22 2.27
N ILE A 94 9.43 6.99 1.88
CA ILE A 94 8.72 6.60 0.68
C ILE A 94 7.47 5.84 1.08
N ASN A 95 6.33 6.18 0.50
CA ASN A 95 5.10 5.42 0.62
C ASN A 95 4.82 4.69 -0.68
N ASN A 96 4.43 3.43 -0.60
CA ASN A 96 3.92 2.71 -1.75
C ASN A 96 2.56 3.27 -2.14
N GLY A 97 2.37 3.51 -3.42
CA GLY A 97 1.13 4.02 -3.96
C GLY A 97 -0.03 3.04 -3.87
N TYR A 98 0.26 1.78 -3.80
CA TYR A 98 -0.73 0.72 -3.66
C TYR A 98 -0.29 -0.23 -2.56
N ALA A 99 -0.65 0.06 -1.34
CA ALA A 99 -0.34 -0.81 -0.22
C ALA A 99 -1.60 -1.55 0.20
N VAL A 100 -1.61 -2.84 0.02
CA VAL A 100 -2.56 -3.76 0.63
C VAL A 100 -2.00 -4.20 1.99
N ASP A 101 -2.82 -4.80 2.82
CA ASP A 101 -2.66 -4.93 4.26
C ASP A 101 -1.29 -5.32 4.81
N ASN A 102 -0.63 -6.30 4.24
CA ASN A 102 0.63 -6.82 4.78
C ASN A 102 1.86 -6.29 4.03
N ASN A 103 1.67 -5.33 3.15
CA ASN A 103 2.77 -4.75 2.40
C ASN A 103 3.43 -3.61 3.18
N ILE A 104 4.71 -3.41 2.93
CA ILE A 104 5.45 -2.25 3.44
C ILE A 104 4.85 -0.98 2.84
N ARG A 105 3.97 -0.33 3.61
CA ARG A 105 3.31 0.92 3.19
C ARG A 105 4.27 2.09 3.20
N ARG A 106 5.21 2.08 4.13
CA ARG A 106 6.18 3.15 4.36
C ARG A 106 7.56 2.56 4.55
N GLN A 107 8.49 3.01 3.73
CA GLN A 107 9.92 2.71 3.86
C GLN A 107 10.69 3.97 4.22
N VAL A 108 11.69 3.83 5.07
CA VAL A 108 12.68 4.86 5.33
C VAL A 108 14.00 4.33 4.82
N VAL A 109 14.54 4.99 3.80
CA VAL A 109 15.80 4.59 3.16
C VAL A 109 16.89 5.57 3.58
N PHE A 110 18.02 5.03 4.04
CA PHE A 110 19.20 5.79 4.44
C PHE A 110 20.37 5.46 3.53
N THR A 111 21.14 6.47 3.17
CA THR A 111 22.40 6.33 2.44
C THR A 111 23.25 7.60 2.60
N GLU A 112 24.50 7.57 2.20
CA GLU A 112 25.34 8.78 2.16
C GLU A 112 24.84 9.80 1.13
N ASP A 113 24.49 9.32 -0.06
CA ASP A 113 23.87 10.14 -1.12
C ASP A 113 22.95 9.29 -2.00
N MET A 114 21.67 9.57 -1.91
CA MET A 114 20.61 8.86 -2.65
C MET A 114 20.71 9.06 -4.18
N ASN A 115 21.38 10.12 -4.64
CA ASN A 115 21.61 10.33 -6.08
C ASN A 115 22.43 9.20 -6.71
N ASN A 116 23.25 8.52 -5.91
CA ASN A 116 24.12 7.43 -6.35
C ASN A 116 23.48 6.04 -6.27
N VAL A 117 22.27 5.94 -5.72
CA VAL A 117 21.54 4.67 -5.60
C VAL A 117 20.83 4.36 -6.90
N ALA A 118 21.02 3.17 -7.42
CA ALA A 118 20.32 2.71 -8.63
C ALA A 118 18.81 2.77 -8.47
N PRO A 119 18.05 3.25 -9.47
CA PRO A 119 16.60 3.28 -9.41
C PRO A 119 16.02 1.86 -9.43
N SER A 120 15.01 1.63 -8.60
CA SER A 120 14.18 0.43 -8.66
C SER A 120 13.08 0.60 -9.69
N ILE A 121 12.67 -0.48 -10.34
CA ILE A 121 11.51 -0.49 -11.26
C ILE A 121 10.23 0.05 -10.60
N THR A 122 10.09 -0.19 -9.29
CA THR A 122 8.89 0.21 -8.55
C THR A 122 8.94 1.65 -8.04
N ASP A 123 10.04 2.37 -8.23
CA ASP A 123 10.18 3.74 -7.69
C ASP A 123 9.13 4.71 -8.26
N LYS A 124 8.75 4.56 -9.53
CA LYS A 124 7.72 5.39 -10.17
C LYS A 124 6.32 5.26 -9.55
N TYR A 125 6.08 4.21 -8.76
CA TYR A 125 4.83 3.95 -8.05
C TYR A 125 4.90 4.31 -6.58
N LYS A 126 6.04 4.84 -6.13
CA LYS A 126 6.28 5.26 -4.76
C LYS A 126 6.23 6.78 -4.67
N PHE A 127 5.71 7.29 -3.56
CA PHE A 127 5.66 8.72 -3.27
C PHE A 127 6.69 9.07 -2.21
N CYS A 128 7.48 10.09 -2.46
CA CYS A 128 8.34 10.66 -1.45
C CYS A 128 7.51 11.58 -0.54
N THR A 129 7.40 11.25 0.74
CA THR A 129 6.62 12.02 1.71
C THR A 129 7.46 12.89 2.61
N THR A 130 8.70 12.51 2.89
CA THR A 130 9.67 13.32 3.60
C THR A 130 11.05 13.14 3.01
N ILE A 131 11.83 14.19 3.07
CA ILE A 131 13.23 14.20 2.61
C ILE A 131 14.11 14.82 3.67
N TYR A 132 15.31 14.25 3.79
CA TYR A 132 16.36 14.76 4.65
C TYR A 132 17.66 14.77 3.84
N GLY A 133 18.25 15.95 3.70
CA GLY A 133 19.42 16.11 2.85
C GLY A 133 20.30 17.30 3.23
N THR A 134 21.50 17.34 2.69
CA THR A 134 22.44 18.46 2.86
C THR A 134 22.19 19.50 1.78
N VAL A 135 22.01 20.74 2.18
CA VAL A 135 21.79 21.91 1.32
C VAL A 135 22.72 23.06 1.73
N LYS A 136 22.88 24.02 0.85
CA LYS A 136 23.48 25.32 1.24
C LYS A 136 22.43 26.11 2.03
N GLY A 137 22.79 26.56 3.23
CA GLY A 137 21.98 27.40 4.09
C GLY A 137 22.04 28.88 3.73
N PHE A 138 21.27 29.71 4.45
CA PHE A 138 21.20 31.14 4.18
C PHE A 138 22.54 31.88 4.41
N ASN A 139 23.45 31.35 5.24
CA ASN A 139 24.80 31.84 5.42
C ASN A 139 25.84 31.16 4.49
N ASN A 140 25.36 30.51 3.43
CA ASN A 140 26.16 29.72 2.49
C ASN A 140 26.95 28.55 3.13
N ASP A 141 26.57 28.14 4.34
CA ASP A 141 27.10 26.97 5.04
C ASP A 141 26.38 25.68 4.62
N ASN A 142 26.96 24.53 4.88
CA ASN A 142 26.31 23.25 4.64
C ASN A 142 25.38 22.93 5.81
N ARG A 143 24.12 22.80 5.53
CA ARG A 143 23.08 22.46 6.52
C ARG A 143 22.34 21.21 6.15
N THR A 144 21.86 20.52 7.15
CA THR A 144 20.95 19.42 6.93
C THR A 144 19.51 19.92 7.02
N ARG A 145 18.77 19.77 5.92
CA ARG A 145 17.38 20.19 5.80
C ARG A 145 16.46 18.99 5.81
N TYR A 146 15.42 19.08 6.62
CA TYR A 146 14.26 18.19 6.60
C TYR A 146 13.07 18.89 5.97
N VAL A 147 12.40 18.22 5.04
CA VAL A 147 11.15 18.70 4.45
C VAL A 147 10.10 17.60 4.48
N GLY A 148 8.98 17.89 5.12
CA GLY A 148 7.79 17.04 5.11
C GLY A 148 6.76 17.55 4.10
N PHE A 149 6.61 16.84 2.99
CA PHE A 149 5.68 17.25 1.92
C PHE A 149 4.21 17.12 2.35
N SER A 150 3.89 16.21 3.26
CA SER A 150 2.52 16.00 3.70
C SER A 150 2.02 17.05 4.69
N ASN A 151 2.89 17.68 5.45
CA ASN A 151 2.55 18.65 6.48
C ASN A 151 3.20 20.02 6.29
N SER A 152 3.87 20.24 5.16
CA SER A 152 4.58 21.48 4.80
C SER A 152 5.62 21.92 5.84
N ARG A 153 6.18 20.96 6.58
CA ARG A 153 7.16 21.23 7.63
C ARG A 153 8.56 21.36 7.01
N ILE A 154 9.26 22.44 7.36
CA ILE A 154 10.66 22.68 6.99
C ILE A 154 11.46 22.81 8.28
N SER A 155 12.61 22.15 8.37
CA SER A 155 13.52 22.28 9.48
C SER A 155 14.95 22.17 8.98
N ASP A 156 15.79 23.14 9.32
CA ASP A 156 17.23 23.11 9.07
C ASP A 156 17.96 22.80 10.37
N SER A 157 18.94 21.88 10.32
CA SER A 157 19.84 21.68 11.45
C SER A 157 20.75 22.89 11.58
N SER A 158 20.71 23.54 12.71
CA SER A 158 21.56 24.67 13.01
C SER A 158 21.80 24.80 14.51
N HIS A 159 22.75 25.63 14.88
CA HIS A 159 22.86 26.15 16.23
C HIS A 159 21.60 26.95 16.61
N LEU A 160 21.42 27.22 17.89
CA LEU A 160 20.33 28.05 18.39
C LEU A 160 20.22 29.36 17.60
N PHE A 161 19.04 29.65 17.06
CA PHE A 161 18.78 30.90 16.37
C PHE A 161 18.35 32.01 17.34
N THR A 162 18.86 33.19 17.10
CA THR A 162 18.22 34.42 17.59
C THR A 162 16.99 34.71 16.72
N LEU A 163 16.10 35.60 17.18
CA LEU A 163 14.94 36.01 16.38
C LEU A 163 15.36 36.65 15.04
N ASP A 164 16.45 37.45 15.05
CA ASP A 164 16.99 38.05 13.83
C ASP A 164 17.47 37.00 12.82
N ASN A 165 18.17 36.00 13.31
CA ASN A 165 18.60 34.87 12.47
C ASN A 165 17.44 34.08 11.93
N TYR A 166 16.37 33.94 12.69
CA TYR A 166 15.14 33.27 12.26
C TYR A 166 14.47 34.07 11.14
N MET A 167 14.43 35.40 11.22
CA MET A 167 13.93 36.26 10.16
C MET A 167 14.74 36.13 8.88
N GLY A 168 16.07 36.21 8.96
CA GLY A 168 16.96 36.02 7.81
C GLY A 168 16.74 34.64 7.15
N TRP A 169 16.50 33.61 7.95
CA TRP A 169 16.19 32.28 7.46
C TRP A 169 14.82 32.22 6.76
N LEU A 170 13.78 32.88 7.29
CA LEU A 170 12.47 32.98 6.63
C LEU A 170 12.58 33.71 5.29
N ASP A 171 13.36 34.79 5.22
CA ASP A 171 13.63 35.53 4.00
C ASP A 171 14.31 34.65 2.95
N TYR A 172 15.31 33.91 3.37
CA TYR A 172 15.97 32.95 2.52
C TYR A 172 15.02 31.87 2.01
N LEU A 173 14.18 31.27 2.88
CA LEU A 173 13.20 30.27 2.48
C LEU A 173 12.16 30.82 1.50
N SER A 174 11.65 32.04 1.72
CA SER A 174 10.69 32.67 0.81
C SER A 174 11.28 32.84 -0.59
N ASN A 175 12.53 33.30 -0.68
CA ASN A 175 13.25 33.45 -1.94
C ASN A 175 13.47 32.09 -2.65
N GLU A 176 13.83 31.05 -1.89
CA GLU A 176 14.00 29.69 -2.42
C GLU A 176 12.67 29.13 -2.99
N LEU A 177 11.57 29.29 -2.26
CA LEU A 177 10.25 28.83 -2.66
C LEU A 177 9.73 29.53 -3.95
N ASN A 178 10.03 30.82 -4.07
CA ASN A 178 9.66 31.62 -5.25
C ASN A 178 10.65 31.48 -6.42
N SER A 179 11.80 30.86 -6.19
CA SER A 179 12.82 30.72 -7.21
C SER A 179 12.34 29.92 -8.42
N GLY A 180 12.81 30.29 -9.62
CA GLY A 180 12.61 29.52 -10.86
C GLY A 180 13.53 28.31 -10.98
N ARG A 181 14.18 27.85 -9.90
CA ARG A 181 15.14 26.75 -9.93
C ARG A 181 14.53 25.45 -10.40
N LYS A 182 15.27 24.70 -11.20
CA LYS A 182 14.91 23.33 -11.59
C LYS A 182 15.00 22.42 -10.35
N GLN A 183 14.01 21.58 -10.19
CA GLN A 183 13.97 20.56 -9.17
C GLN A 183 15.15 19.60 -9.32
N ASN A 184 15.57 18.98 -8.23
CA ASN A 184 16.57 17.93 -8.26
C ASN A 184 16.00 16.68 -8.97
N LYS A 185 16.81 16.02 -9.80
CA LYS A 185 16.42 14.84 -10.59
C LYS A 185 15.92 13.67 -9.75
N ILE A 186 16.23 13.61 -8.45
CA ILE A 186 15.70 12.56 -7.58
C ILE A 186 14.18 12.56 -7.53
N PHE A 187 13.54 13.73 -7.70
CA PHE A 187 12.08 13.82 -7.71
C PHE A 187 11.45 13.24 -8.97
N ASP A 188 12.23 13.09 -10.05
CA ASP A 188 11.77 12.43 -11.29
C ASP A 188 11.74 10.90 -11.13
N ARG A 189 12.43 10.38 -10.11
CA ARG A 189 12.50 8.96 -9.80
C ARG A 189 11.20 8.42 -9.19
N TYR A 190 10.50 9.26 -8.42
CA TYR A 190 9.27 8.91 -7.71
C TYR A 190 8.05 9.52 -8.39
N ALA A 191 6.85 9.00 -8.06
CA ALA A 191 5.61 9.59 -8.57
C ALA A 191 5.57 11.09 -8.24
N PRO A 192 5.58 11.98 -9.24
CA PRO A 192 5.63 13.41 -9.00
C PRO A 192 4.31 13.91 -8.44
N VAL A 193 4.40 14.88 -7.54
CA VAL A 193 3.22 15.63 -7.11
C VAL A 193 2.68 16.40 -8.30
N THR A 194 1.37 16.37 -8.49
CA THR A 194 0.67 17.10 -9.54
C THR A 194 -0.32 18.10 -8.95
N THR A 195 -0.78 19.02 -9.75
CA THR A 195 -1.94 19.85 -9.42
C THR A 195 -3.21 19.00 -9.33
N VAL A 196 -4.27 19.54 -8.74
CA VAL A 196 -5.58 18.89 -8.74
C VAL A 196 -5.97 18.51 -10.17
N PRO A 197 -6.26 17.24 -10.45
CA PRO A 197 -6.62 16.80 -11.78
C PRO A 197 -7.96 17.42 -12.22
N LYS A 198 -8.18 17.54 -13.52
CA LYS A 198 -9.44 18.08 -14.08
C LYS A 198 -10.66 17.23 -13.70
N LYS A 199 -10.46 15.93 -13.54
CA LYS A 199 -11.47 14.98 -13.08
C LYS A 199 -11.05 14.41 -11.74
N THR A 200 -11.83 14.71 -10.73
CA THR A 200 -11.63 14.26 -9.34
C THR A 200 -12.59 13.15 -8.94
N ASP A 201 -13.34 12.59 -9.90
CA ASP A 201 -14.25 11.47 -9.60
C ASP A 201 -13.47 10.29 -9.01
N PRO A 202 -13.78 9.82 -7.81
CA PRO A 202 -13.06 8.72 -7.17
C PRO A 202 -13.51 7.38 -7.77
N ILE A 203 -12.56 6.46 -8.01
CA ILE A 203 -12.83 5.12 -8.51
C ILE A 203 -12.75 4.08 -7.41
N ASN A 204 -11.74 4.17 -6.58
CA ASN A 204 -11.61 3.32 -5.41
C ASN A 204 -11.01 4.09 -4.24
N ILE A 205 -11.17 3.52 -3.06
CA ILE A 205 -10.59 4.02 -1.81
C ILE A 205 -9.86 2.90 -1.09
N LEU A 206 -8.66 3.21 -0.60
CA LEU A 206 -7.87 2.36 0.29
C LEU A 206 -7.69 3.08 1.62
N PHE A 207 -8.11 2.48 2.73
CA PHE A 207 -7.93 3.03 4.06
C PHE A 207 -6.54 2.73 4.64
N TYR A 208 -5.85 3.78 5.09
CA TYR A 208 -4.54 3.71 5.74
C TYR A 208 -4.69 3.55 7.25
N ILE A 209 -5.02 2.34 7.67
CA ILE A 209 -5.23 1.97 9.07
C ILE A 209 -4.24 0.85 9.40
N ASP A 210 -3.47 1.00 10.46
CA ASP A 210 -2.53 -0.03 10.89
C ASP A 210 -3.26 -1.19 11.63
N GLU A 211 -2.56 -2.29 11.83
CA GLU A 211 -3.09 -3.50 12.43
C GLU A 211 -3.74 -3.25 13.82
N LYS A 212 -3.10 -2.45 14.66
CA LYS A 212 -3.66 -2.10 15.99
C LYS A 212 -4.94 -1.27 15.88
N GLN A 213 -4.98 -0.36 14.94
CA GLN A 213 -6.15 0.46 14.68
C GLN A 213 -7.29 -0.37 14.09
N ARG A 214 -7.00 -1.35 13.23
CA ARG A 214 -8.00 -2.27 12.70
C ARG A 214 -8.64 -3.14 13.77
N GLN A 215 -7.87 -3.55 14.78
CA GLN A 215 -8.37 -4.27 15.96
C GLN A 215 -9.17 -3.37 16.92
N ALA A 216 -9.00 -2.06 16.82
CA ALA A 216 -9.62 -1.07 17.70
C ALA A 216 -10.94 -0.50 17.17
N ILE A 217 -11.49 -1.05 16.07
CA ILE A 217 -12.76 -0.59 15.48
C ILE A 217 -13.92 -1.39 16.03
N SER A 218 -15.08 -0.76 16.20
CA SER A 218 -16.27 -1.39 16.75
C SER A 218 -17.57 -0.68 16.36
N GLU A 219 -18.68 -1.40 16.45
CA GLU A 219 -20.04 -0.87 16.31
C GLU A 219 -20.54 -0.22 17.62
N ILE A 220 -20.00 -0.64 18.75
CA ILE A 220 -20.37 -0.19 20.09
C ILE A 220 -19.13 0.45 20.73
N ARG A 221 -19.29 1.61 21.34
CA ARG A 221 -18.20 2.29 22.06
C ARG A 221 -17.58 1.36 23.10
N GLY A 222 -16.25 1.18 23.01
CA GLY A 222 -15.47 0.37 23.95
C GLY A 222 -15.36 -1.11 23.63
N SER A 223 -16.06 -1.65 22.62
CA SER A 223 -15.79 -2.98 22.09
C SER A 223 -14.66 -2.96 21.08
N GLN A 224 -14.06 -4.11 20.78
CA GLN A 224 -12.97 -4.24 19.82
C GLN A 224 -13.26 -5.39 18.86
N MET A 225 -13.24 -5.11 17.58
CA MET A 225 -13.37 -6.09 16.52
C MET A 225 -12.39 -5.76 15.40
N TYR A 226 -11.98 -6.77 14.64
CA TYR A 226 -11.04 -6.60 13.55
C TYR A 226 -11.74 -6.19 12.25
N TRP A 227 -11.29 -5.11 11.62
CA TRP A 227 -11.78 -4.67 10.32
C TRP A 227 -10.98 -5.33 9.19
N GLU A 228 -11.56 -6.30 8.51
CA GLU A 228 -10.86 -7.11 7.51
C GLU A 228 -10.63 -6.37 6.18
N GLN A 229 -11.69 -5.84 5.59
CA GLN A 229 -11.63 -5.23 4.26
C GLN A 229 -11.38 -3.73 4.35
N ILE A 230 -10.31 -3.24 3.71
CA ILE A 230 -9.92 -1.82 3.72
C ILE A 230 -9.88 -1.18 2.33
N ILE A 231 -10.21 -1.93 1.27
CA ILE A 231 -10.28 -1.46 -0.11
C ILE A 231 -11.71 -1.61 -0.60
N TYR A 232 -12.23 -0.55 -1.21
CA TYR A 232 -13.59 -0.51 -1.74
C TYR A 232 -13.63 0.19 -3.09
N ASP A 233 -14.38 -0.38 -4.04
CA ASP A 233 -14.71 0.26 -5.31
C ASP A 233 -15.79 1.30 -5.08
N ILE A 234 -15.68 2.44 -5.77
CA ILE A 234 -16.60 3.56 -5.67
C ILE A 234 -17.42 3.64 -6.96
N LYS A 235 -18.73 3.68 -6.82
CA LYS A 235 -19.70 3.90 -7.91
C LYS A 235 -20.58 5.09 -7.56
N ASP A 236 -20.69 6.05 -8.48
CA ASP A 236 -21.52 7.25 -8.28
C ASP A 236 -21.20 7.99 -6.96
N ASN A 237 -19.90 8.06 -6.64
CA ASN A 237 -19.37 8.63 -5.39
C ASN A 237 -19.86 7.92 -4.12
N GLN A 238 -20.28 6.67 -4.21
CA GLN A 238 -20.77 5.87 -3.08
C GLN A 238 -20.05 4.51 -3.01
N PHE A 239 -19.95 3.99 -1.79
CA PHE A 239 -19.43 2.65 -1.51
C PHE A 239 -19.95 2.15 -0.16
N ASP A 240 -19.86 0.84 0.07
CA ASP A 240 -20.25 0.22 1.33
C ASP A 240 -19.02 -0.24 2.10
N ILE A 241 -18.79 0.29 3.31
CA ILE A 241 -17.82 -0.31 4.24
C ILE A 241 -18.44 -1.62 4.77
N ILE A 242 -17.70 -2.71 4.64
CA ILE A 242 -18.10 -4.01 5.17
C ILE A 242 -17.38 -4.22 6.51
N PHE A 243 -18.15 -4.36 7.57
CA PHE A 243 -17.65 -4.60 8.92
C PHE A 243 -18.58 -5.60 9.62
N ASN A 244 -18.02 -6.74 10.08
CA ASN A 244 -18.79 -7.79 10.74
C ASN A 244 -20.03 -8.22 9.91
N GLU A 245 -19.82 -8.51 8.61
CA GLU A 245 -20.85 -8.89 7.64
C GLU A 245 -21.94 -7.83 7.39
N LYS A 246 -21.87 -6.68 8.04
CA LYS A 246 -22.81 -5.58 7.86
C LYS A 246 -22.24 -4.53 6.90
N LYS A 247 -23.18 -3.88 6.19
CA LYS A 247 -22.85 -2.80 5.25
C LYS A 247 -23.15 -1.44 5.87
N TYR A 248 -22.21 -0.52 5.71
CA TYR A 248 -22.27 0.89 6.12
C TYR A 248 -22.12 1.75 4.88
N LYS A 249 -23.21 2.38 4.48
CA LYS A 249 -23.24 3.19 3.25
C LYS A 249 -22.51 4.50 3.41
N MET A 250 -21.55 4.73 2.54
CA MET A 250 -20.71 5.92 2.52
C MET A 250 -20.86 6.69 1.22
N LYS A 251 -20.71 8.00 1.31
CA LYS A 251 -20.53 8.91 0.17
C LYS A 251 -19.18 9.59 0.30
N ILE A 252 -18.53 9.83 -0.82
CA ILE A 252 -17.28 10.57 -0.87
C ILE A 252 -17.44 11.78 -1.79
N GLU A 253 -16.95 12.94 -1.36
CA GLU A 253 -16.99 14.17 -2.13
C GLU A 253 -15.63 14.84 -2.13
N PHE A 254 -15.31 15.51 -3.25
CA PHE A 254 -14.11 16.32 -3.34
C PHE A 254 -14.44 17.78 -3.01
N ASP A 255 -13.90 18.27 -1.91
CA ASP A 255 -13.95 19.67 -1.54
C ASP A 255 -12.89 20.44 -2.35
N SER A 256 -13.32 21.13 -3.38
CA SER A 256 -12.44 21.90 -4.27
C SER A 256 -11.82 23.14 -3.60
N VAL A 257 -12.41 23.63 -2.51
CA VAL A 257 -11.90 24.79 -1.76
C VAL A 257 -10.66 24.38 -0.97
N ASN A 258 -10.76 23.28 -0.25
CA ASN A 258 -9.68 22.76 0.60
C ASN A 258 -8.77 21.73 -0.10
N GLY A 259 -9.13 21.30 -1.33
CA GLY A 259 -8.37 20.33 -2.10
C GLY A 259 -8.34 18.94 -1.46
N LYS A 260 -9.39 18.55 -0.72
CA LYS A 260 -9.46 17.32 0.07
C LYS A 260 -10.70 16.51 -0.28
N TYR A 261 -10.61 15.20 -0.18
CA TYR A 261 -11.80 14.34 -0.16
C TYR A 261 -12.38 14.26 1.24
N ILE A 262 -13.71 14.23 1.32
CA ILE A 262 -14.47 14.14 2.56
C ILE A 262 -15.43 12.96 2.46
N LEU A 263 -15.42 12.12 3.49
CA LEU A 263 -16.32 10.98 3.63
C LEU A 263 -17.55 11.40 4.43
N HIS A 264 -18.72 11.00 3.95
CA HIS A 264 -20.00 11.22 4.60
C HIS A 264 -20.74 9.90 4.81
N LYS A 265 -21.39 9.75 5.94
CA LYS A 265 -22.31 8.63 6.20
C LYS A 265 -23.64 8.89 5.48
N ILE A 266 -24.18 7.88 4.81
CA ILE A 266 -25.52 7.94 4.20
C ILE A 266 -26.55 7.40 5.20
N ASP A 267 -26.17 6.37 5.96
CA ASP A 267 -27.04 5.77 6.98
C ASP A 267 -26.71 6.30 8.38
N SER A 268 -27.61 6.03 9.34
CA SER A 268 -27.46 6.46 10.75
C SER A 268 -26.55 5.55 11.59
N LYS A 269 -25.96 4.51 10.96
CA LYS A 269 -25.10 3.56 11.68
C LYS A 269 -23.73 4.16 11.93
N ASN A 270 -23.18 3.93 13.10
CA ASN A 270 -21.87 4.42 13.48
C ASN A 270 -20.86 3.29 13.62
N LEU A 271 -19.64 3.57 13.20
CA LEU A 271 -18.45 2.82 13.55
C LEU A 271 -17.55 3.72 14.40
N TYR A 272 -16.93 3.15 15.40
CA TYR A 272 -16.06 3.86 16.33
C TYR A 272 -14.65 3.32 16.24
N ILE A 273 -13.68 4.18 16.48
CA ILE A 273 -12.27 3.82 16.63
C ILE A 273 -11.76 4.25 17.99
N ASN A 274 -11.04 3.36 18.67
CA ASN A 274 -10.34 3.69 19.90
C ASN A 274 -8.93 4.18 19.53
N SER A 275 -8.75 5.51 19.51
CA SER A 275 -7.48 6.16 19.26
C SER A 275 -6.77 6.48 20.58
N ARG A 276 -5.55 7.03 20.51
CA ARG A 276 -4.84 7.53 21.70
C ARG A 276 -5.56 8.72 22.36
N GLU A 277 -6.39 9.43 21.63
CA GLU A 277 -7.17 10.58 22.08
C GLU A 277 -8.52 10.17 22.70
N GLY A 278 -8.84 8.87 22.65
CA GLY A 278 -10.09 8.30 23.14
C GLY A 278 -10.91 7.60 22.05
N CYS A 279 -12.17 7.33 22.37
CA CYS A 279 -13.10 6.71 21.42
C CYS A 279 -13.84 7.78 20.61
N GLU A 280 -13.62 7.80 19.31
CA GLU A 280 -14.25 8.74 18.38
C GLU A 280 -14.95 8.02 17.21
N ASP A 281 -15.81 8.75 16.49
CA ASP A 281 -16.44 8.24 15.26
C ASP A 281 -15.39 7.98 14.19
N LEU A 282 -15.43 6.79 13.56
CA LEU A 282 -14.46 6.36 12.57
C LEU A 282 -14.37 7.32 11.38
N ILE A 283 -15.51 7.80 10.86
CA ILE A 283 -15.51 8.68 9.68
C ILE A 283 -14.94 10.06 10.04
N THR A 284 -15.24 10.56 11.21
CA THR A 284 -14.64 11.79 11.73
C THR A 284 -13.12 11.66 11.84
N TYR A 285 -12.63 10.55 12.41
CA TYR A 285 -11.20 10.25 12.48
C TYR A 285 -10.54 10.17 11.10
N LEU A 286 -11.15 9.42 10.16
CA LEU A 286 -10.62 9.26 8.81
C LEU A 286 -10.53 10.60 8.05
N ASN A 287 -11.53 11.45 8.18
CA ASN A 287 -11.55 12.79 7.59
C ASN A 287 -10.50 13.72 8.20
N LYS A 288 -10.41 13.77 9.51
CA LYS A 288 -9.43 14.57 10.25
C LYS A 288 -8.00 14.21 9.87
N GLU A 289 -7.70 12.93 9.88
CA GLU A 289 -6.36 12.41 9.64
C GLU A 289 -6.06 12.14 8.16
N GLN A 290 -7.07 12.24 7.27
CA GLN A 290 -6.96 11.89 5.85
C GLN A 290 -6.29 10.51 5.66
N ARG A 291 -6.76 9.51 6.44
CA ARG A 291 -6.21 8.16 6.51
C ARG A 291 -6.71 7.27 5.37
N PHE A 292 -6.74 7.80 4.17
CA PHE A 292 -7.12 7.06 2.98
C PHE A 292 -6.39 7.55 1.74
N GLN A 293 -6.34 6.70 0.75
CA GLN A 293 -5.85 6.94 -0.59
C GLN A 293 -6.99 6.77 -1.57
N ILE A 294 -7.05 7.61 -2.59
CA ILE A 294 -8.08 7.56 -3.62
C ILE A 294 -7.43 7.55 -4.99
N LEU A 295 -7.87 6.62 -5.83
CA LEU A 295 -7.55 6.62 -7.25
C LEU A 295 -8.61 7.43 -7.99
N THR A 296 -8.19 8.41 -8.78
CA THR A 296 -9.10 9.28 -9.53
C THR A 296 -9.47 8.71 -10.90
N ALA A 297 -10.61 9.17 -11.43
CA ALA A 297 -11.06 8.82 -12.77
C ALA A 297 -9.99 9.12 -13.83
N LYS A 298 -9.97 8.31 -14.88
CA LYS A 298 -8.94 8.30 -15.92
C LYS A 298 -7.52 8.03 -15.37
N TYR A 299 -7.41 7.65 -14.08
CA TYR A 299 -6.13 7.32 -13.44
C TYR A 299 -5.06 8.40 -13.60
N GLU A 300 -5.50 9.64 -13.71
CA GLU A 300 -4.58 10.78 -13.88
C GLU A 300 -3.72 10.99 -12.63
N ALA A 301 -4.28 10.66 -11.46
CA ALA A 301 -3.58 10.86 -10.20
C ALA A 301 -4.10 9.93 -9.08
N ILE A 302 -3.23 9.73 -8.10
CA ILE A 302 -3.57 9.18 -6.79
C ILE A 302 -3.59 10.32 -5.79
N TYR A 303 -4.67 10.39 -5.01
CA TYR A 303 -4.77 11.27 -3.87
C TYR A 303 -4.27 10.58 -2.61
N LEU A 304 -3.41 11.26 -1.86
CA LEU A 304 -2.93 10.82 -0.56
C LEU A 304 -2.67 12.03 0.34
N LYS A 305 -3.32 12.10 1.49
CA LYS A 305 -3.12 13.14 2.51
C LYS A 305 -3.11 14.57 1.96
N GLY A 306 -4.08 14.91 1.12
CA GLY A 306 -4.21 16.26 0.56
C GLY A 306 -3.30 16.58 -0.62
N ASN A 307 -2.59 15.62 -1.18
CA ASN A 307 -1.78 15.79 -2.38
C ASN A 307 -2.23 14.82 -3.46
N PHE A 308 -2.08 15.26 -4.71
CA PHE A 308 -2.24 14.42 -5.88
C PHE A 308 -0.86 14.05 -6.43
N TYR A 309 -0.70 12.79 -6.79
CA TYR A 309 0.53 12.24 -7.36
C TYR A 309 0.22 11.69 -8.74
N LYS A 310 0.96 12.15 -9.74
CA LYS A 310 0.78 11.65 -11.11
C LYS A 310 1.35 10.23 -11.20
N ILE A 311 0.54 9.31 -11.69
CA ILE A 311 1.00 7.95 -11.99
C ILE A 311 1.64 8.00 -13.37
N ALA A 312 2.93 7.71 -13.45
CA ALA A 312 3.64 7.64 -14.72
C ALA A 312 3.47 6.24 -15.34
N ILE A 313 2.36 6.03 -16.04
CA ILE A 313 2.09 4.76 -16.75
C ILE A 313 2.59 4.82 -18.21
N GLU A 314 3.27 5.89 -18.57
CA GLU A 314 3.61 6.20 -19.97
C GLU A 314 4.64 5.25 -20.60
N THR A 315 5.32 4.43 -19.83
CA THR A 315 6.31 3.49 -20.38
C THR A 315 6.05 2.10 -19.87
N PHE A 316 5.67 1.21 -20.79
CA PHE A 316 5.78 -0.22 -20.54
C PHE A 316 7.24 -0.50 -20.16
N ASP A 317 7.43 -1.08 -19.00
CA ASP A 317 8.74 -1.54 -18.60
C ASP A 317 8.91 -2.96 -19.13
N ASP A 318 9.87 -3.17 -20.04
CA ASP A 318 10.16 -4.48 -20.62
C ASP A 318 10.43 -5.54 -19.55
N ARG A 319 10.80 -5.13 -18.34
CA ARG A 319 10.97 -6.00 -17.18
C ARG A 319 9.67 -6.69 -16.70
N LEU A 320 8.49 -6.14 -17.00
CA LEU A 320 7.23 -6.87 -16.77
C LEU A 320 7.18 -8.18 -17.56
N ASN A 321 7.89 -8.27 -18.69
CA ASN A 321 7.98 -9.51 -19.46
C ASN A 321 8.65 -10.64 -18.67
N GLU A 322 9.49 -10.33 -17.69
CA GLU A 322 10.14 -11.32 -16.83
C GLU A 322 9.16 -12.07 -15.92
N ILE A 323 8.05 -11.43 -15.57
CA ILE A 323 7.03 -12.02 -14.69
C ILE A 323 5.78 -12.50 -15.46
N LEU A 324 5.58 -12.04 -16.70
CA LEU A 324 4.42 -12.37 -17.53
C LEU A 324 4.74 -13.51 -18.48
N ILE A 325 4.31 -14.72 -18.14
CA ILE A 325 4.66 -15.96 -18.87
C ILE A 325 3.41 -16.53 -19.52
N GLU A 326 3.46 -16.66 -20.85
CA GLU A 326 2.41 -17.31 -21.63
C GLU A 326 2.51 -18.83 -21.53
N TYR A 327 1.36 -19.49 -21.37
CA TYR A 327 1.28 -20.93 -21.24
C TYR A 327 0.10 -21.51 -22.05
N GLU A 328 0.40 -22.21 -23.11
CA GLU A 328 -0.60 -22.71 -24.08
C GLU A 328 -1.63 -23.66 -23.47
N SER A 329 -1.26 -24.44 -22.46
CA SER A 329 -2.19 -25.35 -21.79
C SER A 329 -3.28 -24.64 -20.96
N MET A 330 -3.19 -23.33 -20.77
CA MET A 330 -4.23 -22.53 -20.14
C MET A 330 -5.29 -22.02 -21.13
N THR A 331 -5.12 -22.30 -22.42
CA THR A 331 -6.07 -21.94 -23.47
C THR A 331 -7.44 -22.54 -23.15
N LYS A 332 -8.46 -21.67 -23.13
CA LYS A 332 -9.86 -22.03 -22.84
C LYS A 332 -10.16 -22.42 -21.37
N ILE A 333 -9.24 -22.28 -20.44
CA ILE A 333 -9.55 -22.50 -19.03
C ILE A 333 -10.25 -21.27 -18.43
N ASN A 334 -11.58 -21.38 -18.25
CA ASN A 334 -12.42 -20.31 -17.75
C ASN A 334 -12.81 -20.51 -16.28
N ASN A 335 -12.49 -21.64 -15.70
CA ASN A 335 -12.88 -22.05 -14.36
C ASN A 335 -11.68 -22.32 -13.47
N GLU A 336 -11.77 -22.01 -12.21
CA GLU A 336 -10.75 -22.38 -11.22
C GLU A 336 -10.85 -23.87 -10.88
N LYS A 337 -12.06 -24.34 -10.55
CA LYS A 337 -12.35 -25.67 -9.99
C LYS A 337 -13.29 -26.50 -10.85
N GLY A 338 -14.03 -25.87 -11.74
CA GLY A 338 -15.04 -26.49 -12.60
C GLY A 338 -16.37 -25.76 -12.56
N LYS A 339 -17.38 -26.35 -13.21
CA LYS A 339 -18.75 -25.85 -13.26
C LYS A 339 -19.56 -26.39 -12.08
N ALA A 340 -20.55 -25.60 -11.65
CA ALA A 340 -21.50 -26.07 -10.65
C ALA A 340 -22.21 -27.33 -11.16
N ASP A 341 -22.27 -28.35 -10.32
CA ASP A 341 -22.85 -29.66 -10.64
C ASP A 341 -23.81 -30.10 -9.52
N SER A 342 -25.08 -30.26 -9.86
CA SER A 342 -26.12 -30.73 -8.95
C SER A 342 -26.43 -32.22 -9.11
N SER A 343 -25.62 -32.96 -9.87
CA SER A 343 -25.81 -34.41 -10.06
C SER A 343 -25.61 -35.16 -8.75
N THR A 344 -26.18 -36.35 -8.67
CA THR A 344 -26.03 -37.25 -7.50
C THR A 344 -24.72 -38.04 -7.53
N ASN A 345 -24.04 -38.07 -8.68
CA ASN A 345 -22.79 -38.81 -8.85
C ASN A 345 -21.58 -37.94 -8.47
N GLN A 346 -20.96 -38.26 -7.36
CA GLN A 346 -19.78 -37.59 -6.88
C GLN A 346 -18.59 -37.81 -7.83
N LYS A 347 -17.90 -36.73 -8.19
CA LYS A 347 -16.69 -36.77 -9.00
C LYS A 347 -15.45 -36.97 -8.12
N ALA A 348 -14.52 -37.78 -8.58
CA ALA A 348 -13.24 -38.01 -7.90
C ALA A 348 -12.18 -36.95 -8.23
N ASP A 349 -12.45 -36.04 -9.15
CA ASP A 349 -11.50 -35.01 -9.59
C ASP A 349 -12.23 -33.75 -10.07
N TRP A 350 -11.47 -32.65 -10.13
CA TRP A 350 -11.94 -31.38 -10.72
C TRP A 350 -12.23 -31.54 -12.22
N ASP A 351 -12.99 -30.61 -12.77
CA ASP A 351 -13.29 -30.62 -14.21
C ASP A 351 -12.02 -30.42 -15.04
N LYS A 352 -11.89 -31.16 -16.14
CA LYS A 352 -10.67 -31.17 -16.99
C LYS A 352 -10.32 -29.82 -17.60
N ASP A 353 -11.28 -28.89 -17.68
CA ASP A 353 -11.12 -27.52 -18.15
C ASP A 353 -10.92 -26.50 -17.01
N SER A 354 -10.45 -26.95 -15.84
CA SER A 354 -10.16 -26.12 -14.68
C SER A 354 -8.67 -26.00 -14.37
N LEU A 355 -8.29 -24.90 -13.71
CA LEU A 355 -6.91 -24.68 -13.24
C LEU A 355 -6.48 -25.72 -12.21
N PHE A 356 -7.37 -26.12 -11.33
CA PHE A 356 -7.08 -27.10 -10.27
C PHE A 356 -6.79 -28.48 -10.88
N TYR A 357 -7.55 -28.89 -11.90
CA TYR A 357 -7.27 -30.13 -12.63
C TYR A 357 -5.92 -30.04 -13.36
N LEU A 358 -5.63 -28.92 -14.03
CA LEU A 358 -4.38 -28.73 -14.74
C LEU A 358 -3.18 -28.93 -13.81
N LEU A 359 -3.18 -28.26 -12.64
CA LEU A 359 -2.09 -28.35 -11.66
C LEU A 359 -1.95 -29.78 -11.10
N SER A 360 -3.07 -30.41 -10.73
CA SER A 360 -3.03 -31.75 -10.17
C SER A 360 -2.59 -32.80 -11.18
N SER A 361 -3.04 -32.70 -12.42
CA SER A 361 -2.68 -33.64 -13.49
C SER A 361 -1.21 -33.49 -13.91
N MET A 362 -0.69 -32.26 -13.99
CA MET A 362 0.73 -32.02 -14.20
C MET A 362 1.59 -32.56 -13.05
N GLY A 363 1.16 -32.35 -11.81
CA GLY A 363 1.82 -32.86 -10.62
C GLY A 363 1.89 -34.38 -10.58
N GLN A 364 0.90 -35.06 -11.13
CA GLN A 364 0.82 -36.52 -11.20
C GLN A 364 1.37 -37.15 -12.49
N ASN A 365 2.06 -36.41 -13.35
CA ASN A 365 2.54 -36.88 -14.67
C ASN A 365 1.43 -37.31 -15.66
N LEU A 366 0.19 -36.89 -15.44
CA LEU A 366 -0.94 -37.30 -16.27
C LEU A 366 -1.05 -36.55 -17.60
N ASN A 367 -0.44 -35.37 -17.71
CA ASN A 367 -0.45 -34.57 -18.92
C ASN A 367 0.97 -34.22 -19.38
N GLN A 368 1.44 -34.89 -20.41
CA GLN A 368 2.60 -34.42 -21.17
C GLN A 368 2.12 -33.33 -22.13
N THR A 369 2.33 -32.10 -21.79
CA THR A 369 1.95 -30.98 -22.64
C THR A 369 3.08 -30.56 -23.54
N SER A 370 2.73 -30.23 -24.78
CA SER A 370 3.62 -29.68 -25.79
C SER A 370 4.41 -28.46 -25.30
N ALA A 371 5.60 -28.36 -25.71
CA ALA A 371 6.74 -27.47 -25.51
C ALA A 371 6.57 -25.96 -25.23
N GLY A 372 5.49 -25.49 -24.67
CA GLY A 372 5.23 -24.04 -24.51
C GLY A 372 5.74 -23.40 -23.21
N SER A 373 5.75 -24.07 -22.07
CA SER A 373 6.45 -23.62 -20.87
C SER A 373 6.93 -24.82 -20.06
N MET A 374 8.10 -25.29 -20.42
CA MET A 374 8.78 -26.37 -19.70
C MET A 374 8.94 -26.06 -18.21
N GLU A 375 9.07 -24.78 -17.84
CA GLU A 375 9.38 -24.36 -16.47
C GLU A 375 8.31 -24.76 -15.44
N ILE A 376 7.03 -24.43 -15.68
CA ILE A 376 5.96 -24.77 -14.72
C ILE A 376 5.77 -26.28 -14.63
N TYR A 377 5.79 -26.97 -15.77
CA TYR A 377 5.65 -28.43 -15.81
C TYR A 377 6.82 -29.11 -15.10
N GLN A 378 8.05 -28.72 -15.40
CA GLN A 378 9.24 -29.26 -14.79
C GLN A 378 9.24 -29.05 -13.28
N ALA A 379 8.94 -27.83 -12.82
CA ALA A 379 8.86 -27.53 -11.39
C ALA A 379 7.81 -28.40 -10.68
N LEU A 380 6.61 -28.55 -11.27
CA LEU A 380 5.57 -29.42 -10.68
C LEU A 380 5.98 -30.89 -10.65
N GLN A 381 6.78 -31.35 -11.63
CA GLN A 381 7.33 -32.70 -11.64
C GLN A 381 8.40 -32.91 -10.55
N GLU A 382 9.26 -31.95 -10.36
CA GLU A 382 10.36 -31.97 -9.38
C GLU A 382 9.88 -31.83 -7.94
N MET A 383 8.69 -31.28 -7.69
CA MET A 383 8.13 -31.19 -6.35
C MET A 383 7.99 -32.56 -5.68
N ASP A 384 8.53 -32.69 -4.47
CA ASP A 384 8.34 -33.85 -3.61
C ASP A 384 6.96 -33.85 -2.94
N TYR A 385 6.45 -32.64 -2.65
CA TYR A 385 5.13 -32.41 -2.05
C TYR A 385 4.35 -31.38 -2.83
N LEU A 386 3.08 -31.65 -3.08
CA LEU A 386 2.13 -30.72 -3.69
C LEU A 386 0.78 -30.88 -3.01
N ILE A 387 0.30 -29.82 -2.36
CA ILE A 387 -0.88 -29.85 -1.52
C ILE A 387 -1.88 -28.82 -2.00
N CYS A 388 -3.15 -29.20 -2.16
CA CYS A 388 -4.26 -28.29 -2.33
C CYS A 388 -4.64 -27.68 -0.96
N THR A 389 -4.29 -26.43 -0.76
CA THR A 389 -4.51 -25.70 0.50
C THR A 389 -5.74 -24.78 0.45
N ASP A 390 -6.58 -24.90 -0.58
CA ASP A 390 -7.84 -24.17 -0.75
C ASP A 390 -8.81 -24.42 0.41
N LEU A 391 -8.88 -23.46 1.31
CA LEU A 391 -9.69 -23.41 2.51
C LEU A 391 -10.24 -21.99 2.66
N GLY A 392 -11.26 -21.77 3.46
CA GLY A 392 -11.80 -20.41 3.66
C GLY A 392 -10.79 -19.39 4.25
N LYS A 393 -9.65 -19.86 4.76
CA LYS A 393 -8.51 -19.06 5.24
C LYS A 393 -7.21 -19.67 4.74
N GLU A 394 -7.11 -19.85 3.43
CA GLU A 394 -5.95 -20.41 2.76
C GLU A 394 -4.75 -19.46 2.75
N ILE A 395 -3.56 -20.06 2.65
CA ILE A 395 -2.29 -19.34 2.43
C ILE A 395 -1.96 -19.21 0.93
N ALA A 396 -2.47 -20.13 0.13
CA ALA A 396 -2.47 -20.20 -1.32
C ALA A 396 -3.52 -21.24 -1.75
N ASP A 397 -3.82 -21.39 -3.03
CA ASP A 397 -4.65 -22.50 -3.50
C ASP A 397 -3.89 -23.83 -3.47
N PHE A 398 -2.59 -23.76 -3.83
CA PHE A 398 -1.66 -24.89 -3.72
C PHE A 398 -0.34 -24.45 -3.10
N VAL A 399 0.27 -25.36 -2.35
CA VAL A 399 1.64 -25.21 -1.84
C VAL A 399 2.47 -26.38 -2.33
N GLY A 400 3.63 -26.07 -2.92
CA GLY A 400 4.59 -27.05 -3.40
C GLY A 400 5.93 -26.92 -2.70
N LEU A 401 6.63 -28.05 -2.54
CA LEU A 401 7.97 -28.11 -2.00
C LEU A 401 8.82 -29.09 -2.82
N ASP A 402 9.96 -28.60 -3.27
CA ASP A 402 11.07 -29.37 -3.84
C ASP A 402 12.24 -29.32 -2.86
N GLU A 403 12.50 -30.43 -2.18
CA GLU A 403 13.55 -30.48 -1.16
C GLU A 403 14.96 -30.52 -1.78
N GLN A 404 15.09 -31.13 -2.97
CA GLN A 404 16.37 -31.29 -3.61
C GLN A 404 16.93 -29.95 -4.12
N ASN A 405 16.07 -29.13 -4.71
CA ASN A 405 16.45 -27.81 -5.23
C ASN A 405 16.19 -26.68 -4.22
N GLU A 406 15.70 -27.00 -3.02
CA GLU A 406 15.35 -26.05 -1.95
C GLU A 406 14.37 -24.97 -2.44
N CYS A 407 13.35 -25.40 -3.22
CA CYS A 407 12.36 -24.51 -3.80
C CYS A 407 10.99 -24.66 -3.11
N ILE A 408 10.37 -23.54 -2.77
CA ILE A 408 9.03 -23.47 -2.19
C ILE A 408 8.12 -22.69 -3.13
N TYR A 409 6.90 -23.19 -3.35
CA TYR A 409 5.95 -22.61 -4.27
C TYR A 409 4.62 -22.30 -3.59
N PHE A 410 4.17 -21.05 -3.66
CA PHE A 410 2.83 -20.62 -3.27
C PHE A 410 2.06 -20.28 -4.55
N ILE A 411 1.06 -21.10 -4.89
CA ILE A 411 0.39 -21.03 -6.17
C ILE A 411 -1.04 -20.55 -5.97
N HIS A 412 -1.38 -19.43 -6.57
CA HIS A 412 -2.71 -18.83 -6.55
C HIS A 412 -3.37 -18.98 -7.93
N CYS A 413 -4.64 -19.35 -7.93
CA CYS A 413 -5.41 -19.62 -9.14
C CYS A 413 -6.58 -18.65 -9.30
N LYS A 414 -6.74 -18.08 -10.47
CA LYS A 414 -7.92 -17.28 -10.82
C LYS A 414 -8.28 -17.48 -12.27
N ALA A 415 -9.54 -17.81 -12.55
CA ALA A 415 -10.04 -17.90 -13.91
C ALA A 415 -11.37 -17.16 -14.04
N SER A 416 -11.61 -16.59 -15.22
CA SER A 416 -12.82 -15.84 -15.52
C SER A 416 -13.05 -15.80 -17.03
N GLU A 417 -14.31 -15.70 -17.45
CA GLU A 417 -14.64 -15.50 -18.86
C GLU A 417 -14.29 -14.09 -19.36
N ALA A 418 -14.21 -13.12 -18.45
CA ALA A 418 -13.87 -11.73 -18.78
C ALA A 418 -12.37 -11.53 -18.88
N THR A 419 -11.88 -11.16 -20.06
CA THR A 419 -10.48 -10.75 -20.26
C THR A 419 -10.23 -9.34 -19.70
N LEU A 420 -9.03 -9.11 -19.15
CA LEU A 420 -8.58 -7.81 -18.62
C LEU A 420 -9.51 -7.18 -17.57
N SER A 421 -10.06 -8.00 -16.67
CA SER A 421 -10.88 -7.52 -15.55
C SER A 421 -10.01 -7.07 -14.39
N ALA A 422 -9.95 -5.77 -14.13
CA ALA A 422 -9.18 -5.20 -13.01
C ALA A 422 -9.69 -5.71 -11.64
N SER A 423 -11.00 -5.94 -11.48
CA SER A 423 -11.55 -6.48 -10.22
C SER A 423 -11.08 -7.90 -9.95
N LYS A 424 -10.98 -8.75 -10.98
CA LYS A 424 -10.46 -10.12 -10.83
C LYS A 424 -8.96 -10.14 -10.55
N PHE A 425 -8.21 -9.21 -11.16
CA PHE A 425 -6.81 -8.99 -10.80
C PHE A 425 -6.65 -8.53 -9.36
N GLN A 426 -7.52 -7.66 -8.89
CA GLN A 426 -7.53 -7.19 -7.51
C GLN A 426 -7.75 -8.34 -6.53
N ASP A 427 -8.66 -9.26 -6.85
CA ASP A 427 -8.93 -10.44 -6.01
C ASP A 427 -7.65 -11.28 -5.83
N ILE A 428 -6.99 -11.68 -6.92
CA ILE A 428 -5.78 -12.54 -6.83
C ILE A 428 -4.58 -11.79 -6.24
N CYS A 429 -4.34 -10.54 -6.64
CA CYS A 429 -3.29 -9.72 -6.07
C CYS A 429 -3.51 -9.48 -4.57
N GLY A 430 -4.75 -9.25 -4.15
CA GLY A 430 -5.13 -9.11 -2.75
C GLY A 430 -4.89 -10.38 -1.94
N GLN A 431 -5.24 -11.56 -2.49
CA GLN A 431 -4.95 -12.85 -1.87
C GLN A 431 -3.45 -13.08 -1.70
N ILE A 432 -2.65 -12.83 -2.74
CA ILE A 432 -1.19 -12.96 -2.69
C ILE A 432 -0.62 -12.08 -1.58
N ILE A 433 -0.94 -10.79 -1.60
CA ILE A 433 -0.37 -9.82 -0.67
C ILE A 433 -0.79 -10.11 0.78
N LYS A 434 -2.04 -10.51 1.00
CA LYS A 434 -2.56 -10.89 2.32
C LYS A 434 -1.77 -12.05 2.92
N ASN A 435 -1.27 -12.94 2.10
CA ASN A 435 -0.63 -14.18 2.52
C ASN A 435 0.91 -14.14 2.51
N LEU A 436 1.52 -13.00 2.20
CA LEU A 436 2.99 -12.88 2.16
C LEU A 436 3.69 -13.17 3.49
N ASP A 437 3.00 -13.06 4.62
CA ASP A 437 3.55 -13.44 5.91
C ASP A 437 3.89 -14.95 6.01
N TYR A 438 3.24 -15.78 5.19
CA TYR A 438 3.52 -17.21 5.11
C TYR A 438 4.64 -17.56 4.13
N VAL A 439 4.91 -16.65 3.18
CA VAL A 439 5.96 -16.83 2.17
C VAL A 439 7.34 -16.79 2.80
N ASN A 440 7.51 -15.96 3.84
CA ASN A 440 8.75 -15.93 4.62
C ASN A 440 8.42 -16.12 6.11
N PRO A 441 8.26 -17.36 6.58
CA PRO A 441 7.80 -17.66 7.93
C PRO A 441 8.93 -17.51 8.96
N LEU A 442 9.55 -16.33 9.06
CA LEU A 442 10.54 -16.00 10.10
C LEU A 442 9.98 -16.02 11.52
N GLY A 443 8.69 -16.26 11.67
CA GLY A 443 7.98 -16.27 12.93
C GLY A 443 7.29 -17.60 13.23
N THR A 444 6.55 -17.61 14.32
CA THR A 444 5.74 -18.75 14.81
C THR A 444 4.39 -18.88 14.10
N ARG A 445 4.17 -18.15 12.99
CA ARG A 445 2.87 -18.14 12.32
C ARG A 445 2.68 -19.43 11.53
N GLU A 446 1.68 -20.18 11.93
CA GLU A 446 1.26 -21.40 11.26
C GLU A 446 0.00 -21.13 10.42
N PRO A 447 -0.19 -21.84 9.29
CA PRO A 447 -1.43 -21.79 8.55
C PRO A 447 -2.61 -22.13 9.46
N LYS A 448 -3.65 -21.32 9.42
CA LYS A 448 -4.90 -21.65 10.09
C LYS A 448 -5.44 -22.93 9.45
N ASP A 449 -5.99 -23.81 10.27
CA ASP A 449 -6.58 -25.05 9.78
C ASP A 449 -5.58 -26.03 9.06
N ILE A 450 -4.28 -25.94 9.34
CA ILE A 450 -3.26 -26.82 8.72
C ILE A 450 -3.62 -28.31 8.80
N LYS A 451 -4.29 -28.75 9.87
CA LYS A 451 -4.74 -30.13 10.05
C LYS A 451 -5.69 -30.59 8.95
N LYS A 452 -6.46 -29.66 8.36
CA LYS A 452 -7.36 -29.97 7.26
C LYS A 452 -6.66 -30.32 5.95
N TRP A 453 -5.35 -30.07 5.84
CA TRP A 453 -4.59 -30.50 4.66
C TRP A 453 -4.49 -32.02 4.56
N ASN A 454 -4.65 -32.74 5.68
CA ASN A 454 -4.70 -34.21 5.71
C ASN A 454 -6.07 -34.79 5.32
N GLU A 455 -7.09 -33.91 5.20
CA GLU A 455 -8.45 -34.32 4.85
C GLU A 455 -8.68 -34.20 3.34
N ASP A 456 -9.76 -34.78 2.87
CA ASP A 456 -10.17 -34.58 1.48
C ASP A 456 -10.67 -33.15 1.22
N TRP A 457 -10.41 -32.63 0.04
CA TRP A 457 -11.05 -31.44 -0.47
C TRP A 457 -12.50 -31.79 -0.87
N ILE A 458 -13.46 -31.11 -0.28
CA ILE A 458 -14.87 -31.36 -0.52
C ILE A 458 -15.48 -30.11 -1.15
N GLY A 459 -15.80 -30.16 -2.42
CA GLY A 459 -16.46 -29.09 -3.15
C GLY A 459 -17.92 -29.40 -3.42
N THR A 460 -18.81 -29.13 -2.46
CA THR A 460 -20.26 -29.41 -2.59
C THR A 460 -20.88 -28.75 -3.83
N LYS A 461 -20.48 -27.51 -4.15
CA LYS A 461 -20.92 -26.79 -5.34
C LYS A 461 -20.55 -27.49 -6.66
N TYR A 462 -19.44 -28.22 -6.66
CA TYR A 462 -18.88 -28.87 -7.85
C TYR A 462 -19.09 -30.37 -7.85
N ASN A 463 -19.63 -30.90 -6.75
CA ASN A 463 -19.83 -32.33 -6.50
C ASN A 463 -18.54 -33.16 -6.61
N VAL A 464 -17.44 -32.62 -6.09
CA VAL A 464 -16.10 -33.22 -6.14
C VAL A 464 -15.59 -33.51 -4.74
N VAL A 465 -15.01 -34.72 -4.55
CA VAL A 465 -14.23 -35.09 -3.37
C VAL A 465 -12.89 -35.63 -3.82
N ARG A 466 -11.81 -35.04 -3.35
CA ARG A 466 -10.45 -35.38 -3.76
C ARG A 466 -9.46 -35.19 -2.62
N ASN A 467 -8.46 -36.10 -2.55
CA ASN A 467 -7.37 -35.96 -1.61
C ASN A 467 -6.57 -34.67 -1.88
N ARG A 468 -6.32 -33.88 -0.83
CA ARG A 468 -5.56 -32.63 -0.90
C ARG A 468 -4.07 -32.86 -1.13
N MET A 469 -3.52 -33.98 -0.65
CA MET A 469 -2.13 -34.38 -0.84
C MET A 469 -1.95 -34.97 -2.25
N ILE A 470 -1.72 -34.11 -3.23
CA ILE A 470 -1.55 -34.52 -4.65
C ILE A 470 -0.22 -35.26 -4.81
N LYS A 471 0.84 -34.72 -4.17
CA LYS A 471 2.15 -35.41 -4.05
C LYS A 471 2.55 -35.40 -2.58
N ASN A 472 3.02 -36.54 -2.09
CA ASN A 472 3.50 -36.72 -0.74
C ASN A 472 4.51 -37.88 -0.72
N LYS A 473 5.77 -37.58 -1.00
CA LYS A 473 6.84 -38.53 -1.24
C LYS A 473 7.09 -39.46 -0.05
N GLU A 474 7.05 -38.91 1.16
CA GLU A 474 7.37 -39.67 2.40
C GLU A 474 6.13 -40.01 3.24
N ASN A 475 4.93 -39.78 2.72
CA ASN A 475 3.66 -39.93 3.42
C ASN A 475 3.59 -39.15 4.75
N LEU A 476 4.14 -37.94 4.77
CA LEU A 476 4.14 -37.04 5.91
C LEU A 476 2.77 -36.44 6.17
N ASN A 477 2.50 -36.07 7.42
CA ASN A 477 1.33 -35.27 7.74
C ASN A 477 1.59 -33.77 7.44
N SER A 478 0.52 -32.99 7.43
CA SER A 478 0.55 -31.56 7.09
C SER A 478 1.51 -30.73 7.95
N GLN A 479 1.62 -31.05 9.25
CA GLN A 479 2.51 -30.35 10.16
C GLN A 479 3.98 -30.63 9.84
N GLU A 480 4.31 -31.88 9.56
CA GLU A 480 5.67 -32.29 9.18
C GLU A 480 6.10 -31.62 7.86
N ILE A 481 5.20 -31.54 6.88
CA ILE A 481 5.48 -30.84 5.62
C ILE A 481 5.68 -29.33 5.85
N TRP A 482 4.83 -28.71 6.69
CA TRP A 482 4.99 -27.30 7.02
C TRP A 482 6.30 -27.02 7.76
N ASP A 483 6.72 -27.91 8.65
CA ASP A 483 8.00 -27.78 9.35
C ASP A 483 9.19 -27.90 8.38
N LYS A 484 9.12 -28.79 7.37
CA LYS A 484 10.10 -28.84 6.28
C LYS A 484 10.13 -27.53 5.48
N ILE A 485 8.96 -26.97 5.13
CA ILE A 485 8.86 -25.68 4.43
C ILE A 485 9.55 -24.58 5.24
N LYS A 486 9.28 -24.49 6.56
CA LYS A 486 9.94 -23.51 7.44
C LYS A 486 11.46 -23.69 7.47
N GLN A 487 11.94 -24.93 7.57
CA GLN A 487 13.37 -25.24 7.60
C GLN A 487 14.07 -24.82 6.30
N ILE A 488 13.45 -25.10 5.14
CA ILE A 488 14.00 -24.70 3.84
C ILE A 488 13.94 -23.19 3.67
N ALA A 489 12.84 -22.54 4.02
CA ALA A 489 12.70 -21.08 3.90
C ALA A 489 13.76 -20.28 4.68
N LEU A 490 14.34 -20.87 5.74
CA LEU A 490 15.41 -20.24 6.53
C LEU A 490 16.80 -20.39 5.91
N LYS A 491 16.98 -21.22 4.88
CA LYS A 491 18.27 -21.39 4.23
C LYS A 491 18.54 -20.24 3.28
N GLN A 492 19.80 -19.79 3.20
CA GLN A 492 20.20 -18.75 2.25
C GLN A 492 20.12 -19.19 0.78
N SER A 493 20.20 -20.50 0.52
CA SER A 493 20.11 -21.13 -0.79
C SER A 493 18.67 -21.30 -1.26
N SER A 494 17.68 -21.11 -0.39
CA SER A 494 16.29 -21.35 -0.74
C SER A 494 15.76 -20.37 -1.78
N ASN A 495 14.95 -20.88 -2.69
CA ASN A 495 14.20 -20.09 -3.65
C ASN A 495 12.72 -20.20 -3.35
N ILE A 496 12.07 -19.06 -3.11
CA ILE A 496 10.64 -19.01 -2.84
C ILE A 496 9.92 -18.37 -4.02
N TYR A 497 8.93 -19.05 -4.54
CA TYR A 497 8.15 -18.64 -5.69
C TYR A 497 6.70 -18.36 -5.28
N VAL A 498 6.17 -17.24 -5.74
CA VAL A 498 4.74 -16.93 -5.69
C VAL A 498 4.23 -16.90 -7.13
N TRP A 499 3.36 -17.84 -7.46
CA TRP A 499 2.79 -17.97 -8.79
C TRP A 499 1.33 -17.56 -8.81
N ALA A 500 0.95 -16.80 -9.83
CA ALA A 500 -0.44 -16.51 -10.17
C ALA A 500 -0.79 -17.20 -11.49
N LEU A 501 -1.75 -18.12 -11.46
CA LEU A 501 -2.27 -18.78 -12.65
C LEU A 501 -3.60 -18.13 -13.03
N LEU A 502 -3.66 -17.52 -14.21
CA LEU A 502 -4.77 -16.63 -14.59
C LEU A 502 -5.66 -17.23 -15.69
N GLY A 503 -5.63 -18.49 -16.00
CA GLY A 503 -6.50 -19.07 -17.02
C GLY A 503 -6.74 -18.12 -18.22
N ASN A 504 -7.99 -18.02 -18.65
CA ASN A 504 -8.40 -17.14 -19.76
C ASN A 504 -8.64 -15.66 -19.35
N MET A 505 -8.30 -15.29 -18.11
CA MET A 505 -8.59 -13.96 -17.54
C MET A 505 -7.70 -12.84 -18.07
N PHE A 506 -6.52 -13.16 -18.60
CA PHE A 506 -5.53 -12.20 -19.08
C PHE A 506 -5.04 -12.54 -20.47
N SER A 507 -4.95 -11.54 -21.33
CA SER A 507 -4.33 -11.64 -22.64
C SER A 507 -3.24 -10.57 -22.75
N LYS A 508 -1.99 -11.00 -22.94
CA LYS A 508 -0.83 -10.10 -23.07
C LYS A 508 -0.97 -9.22 -24.31
N ASP A 509 -1.44 -9.77 -25.40
CA ASP A 509 -1.62 -9.03 -26.65
C ASP A 509 -2.66 -7.91 -26.52
N GLU A 510 -3.83 -8.20 -25.91
CA GLU A 510 -4.83 -7.18 -25.66
C GLU A 510 -4.33 -6.11 -24.69
N TYR A 511 -3.64 -6.54 -23.63
CA TYR A 511 -3.05 -5.65 -22.64
C TYR A 511 -2.00 -4.73 -23.30
N MET A 512 -1.11 -5.26 -24.13
CA MET A 512 -0.10 -4.48 -24.84
C MET A 512 -0.70 -3.53 -25.86
N LYS A 513 -1.71 -3.97 -26.63
CA LYS A 513 -2.45 -3.11 -27.58
C LYS A 513 -3.12 -1.93 -26.85
N GLU A 514 -3.72 -2.18 -25.70
CA GLU A 514 -4.33 -1.12 -24.90
C GLU A 514 -3.29 -0.15 -24.33
N LYS A 515 -2.14 -0.64 -23.87
CA LYS A 515 -1.04 0.22 -23.36
C LYS A 515 -0.45 1.14 -24.42
N GLN A 516 -0.39 0.70 -25.67
CA GLN A 516 0.12 1.52 -26.77
C GLN A 516 -0.82 2.64 -27.19
N LYS A 517 -2.08 2.63 -26.74
CA LYS A 517 -3.05 3.70 -27.06
C LYS A 517 -2.70 4.99 -26.34
N LYS A 518 -2.39 6.02 -27.08
CA LYS A 518 -2.14 7.39 -26.53
C LYS A 518 -3.40 8.10 -26.06
N LYS A 519 -4.60 7.67 -26.52
CA LYS A 519 -5.91 8.26 -26.17
C LYS A 519 -6.94 7.13 -26.03
N ASN A 520 -7.92 7.33 -25.15
CA ASN A 520 -9.02 6.37 -24.92
C ASN A 520 -8.55 4.97 -24.48
N GLN A 521 -7.46 4.88 -23.73
CA GLN A 521 -7.03 3.65 -23.08
C GLN A 521 -8.10 3.17 -22.10
N LYS A 522 -8.33 1.86 -22.05
CA LYS A 522 -9.25 1.28 -21.08
C LYS A 522 -8.75 1.54 -19.66
N PRO A 523 -9.60 2.03 -18.76
CA PRO A 523 -9.23 2.30 -17.39
C PRO A 523 -8.65 1.09 -16.64
N GLU A 524 -9.18 -0.09 -16.92
CA GLU A 524 -8.78 -1.35 -16.30
C GLU A 524 -7.29 -1.66 -16.49
N ILE A 525 -6.72 -1.27 -17.63
CA ILE A 525 -5.30 -1.52 -17.95
C ILE A 525 -4.38 -0.83 -16.94
N ILE A 526 -4.72 0.39 -16.57
CA ILE A 526 -3.96 1.19 -15.62
C ILE A 526 -4.06 0.59 -14.22
N GLN A 527 -5.23 0.10 -13.84
CA GLN A 527 -5.41 -0.64 -12.59
C GLN A 527 -4.60 -1.92 -12.57
N ILE A 528 -4.63 -2.69 -13.68
CA ILE A 528 -3.87 -3.93 -13.81
C ILE A 528 -2.38 -3.64 -13.68
N ASP A 529 -1.84 -2.65 -14.38
CA ASP A 529 -0.44 -2.23 -14.25
C ASP A 529 -0.06 -1.96 -12.81
N TYR A 530 -0.90 -1.19 -12.15
CA TYR A 530 -0.68 -0.80 -10.78
C TYR A 530 -0.71 -2.00 -9.81
N LEU A 531 -1.67 -2.90 -10.00
CA LEU A 531 -1.79 -4.14 -9.26
C LEU A 531 -0.57 -5.05 -9.48
N LEU A 532 -0.17 -5.24 -10.74
CA LEU A 532 1.01 -6.03 -11.10
C LEU A 532 2.27 -5.50 -10.42
N MET A 533 2.55 -4.22 -10.57
CA MET A 533 3.76 -3.61 -10.02
C MET A 533 3.78 -3.62 -8.49
N SER A 534 2.63 -3.38 -7.84
CA SER A 534 2.55 -3.40 -6.39
C SER A 534 2.71 -4.81 -5.84
N THR A 535 2.09 -5.80 -6.47
CA THR A 535 2.20 -7.19 -6.06
C THR A 535 3.62 -7.71 -6.28
N TRP A 536 4.22 -7.41 -7.42
CA TRP A 536 5.62 -7.75 -7.68
C TRP A 536 6.56 -7.14 -6.64
N SER A 537 6.41 -5.84 -6.37
CA SER A 537 7.20 -5.17 -5.32
C SER A 537 7.00 -5.82 -3.95
N ALA A 538 5.78 -6.20 -3.60
CA ALA A 538 5.46 -6.82 -2.33
C ALA A 538 6.11 -8.20 -2.19
N VAL A 539 6.01 -9.03 -3.22
CA VAL A 539 6.61 -10.36 -3.27
C VAL A 539 8.13 -10.28 -3.18
N GLN A 540 8.77 -9.37 -3.96
CA GLN A 540 10.21 -9.15 -3.88
C GLN A 540 10.67 -8.69 -2.49
N ASN A 541 9.90 -7.81 -1.83
CA ASN A 541 10.20 -7.37 -0.46
C ASN A 541 10.08 -8.50 0.56
N SER A 542 9.36 -9.57 0.23
CA SER A 542 9.26 -10.80 1.03
C SER A 542 10.32 -11.83 0.64
N ASN A 543 11.37 -11.43 -0.09
CA ASN A 543 12.45 -12.29 -0.58
C ASN A 543 11.96 -13.47 -1.43
N ALA A 544 10.92 -13.26 -2.24
CA ALA A 544 10.36 -14.25 -3.13
C ALA A 544 10.31 -13.76 -4.58
N GLN A 545 10.23 -14.69 -5.52
CA GLN A 545 10.12 -14.43 -6.95
C GLN A 545 8.65 -14.51 -7.37
N PHE A 546 8.18 -13.53 -8.14
CA PHE A 546 6.81 -13.47 -8.61
C PHE A 546 6.73 -13.85 -10.10
N LYS A 547 5.82 -14.76 -10.44
CA LYS A 547 5.52 -15.14 -11.83
C LYS A 547 4.02 -15.24 -12.05
N ILE A 548 3.59 -14.84 -13.23
CA ILE A 548 2.19 -14.87 -13.65
C ILE A 548 2.11 -15.71 -14.92
N TYR A 549 1.36 -16.79 -14.82
CA TYR A 549 1.10 -17.68 -15.95
C TYR A 549 -0.30 -17.45 -16.48
N PHE A 550 -0.45 -17.29 -17.78
CA PHE A 550 -1.71 -16.99 -18.44
C PHE A 550 -1.77 -17.58 -19.85
N ASP A 551 -2.97 -17.55 -20.44
CA ASP A 551 -3.24 -18.08 -21.75
C ASP A 551 -2.47 -17.32 -22.85
N LYS A 552 -1.93 -18.08 -23.80
CA LYS A 552 -1.38 -17.54 -25.04
C LYS A 552 -2.54 -17.31 -26.03
N LYS A 553 -3.01 -16.10 -26.14
CA LYS A 553 -3.98 -15.64 -27.15
C LYS A 553 -3.38 -14.61 -28.07
#